data_a05836bb8417b98ecda817b332e69a31
#
_entry.id   a05836bb8417b98ecda817b332e69a31
#
_cell.length_a   1.000
_cell.length_b   1.000
_cell.length_c   1.000
_cell.angle_alpha   90.00
_cell.angle_beta   90.00
_cell.angle_gamma   90.00
#
_symmetry.space_group_name_H-M   'P 1'
#
loop_
_entity.id
_entity.type
_entity.pdbx_description
1 polymer ?
#
loop_
_entity_poly.entity_id
_entity_poly.type
_entity_poly.pdbx_seq_one_letter_code
_entity_poly.pdbx_strand_id
1 'polypeptide(L)'
;TGLAVRICLLTAGIWWGGFALITFSRLKTRRPARVAPENKNLVVAGIGELVETFRELFKLKHTLHFLIAYLLYNDGIQTVITSSAIFISQELFVAKGLETDQSVLIIAFLIAQIVGIIGSIAFERIAYFTSSKTAIIISLVIWSAIVIYAYGFLETLTQAYIMSGVIGFVLGGSQALSRSLFSQMIPAGRESAFFGIYEISERGTSWIGPIVFGLVAQLTNSYRPAILALIVFFIAGMIILFFTNTKQAIREARQHAPAEEADALS
;
A
#
# COMPACT_ATOMS: atom_id res chain seq x y z
N THR A 1 -26.11 12.71 -16.92
CA THR A 1 -25.00 12.32 -16.02
C THR A 1 -25.48 11.55 -14.78
N GLY A 2 -26.63 11.90 -14.15
CA GLY A 2 -27.10 11.23 -12.93
C GLY A 2 -27.49 9.75 -13.13
N LEU A 3 -28.05 9.37 -14.26
CA LEU A 3 -28.42 7.98 -14.56
C LEU A 3 -27.19 7.08 -14.71
N ALA A 4 -26.16 7.54 -15.42
CA ALA A 4 -24.93 6.78 -15.60
C ALA A 4 -24.24 6.46 -14.26
N VAL A 5 -24.16 7.46 -13.35
CA VAL A 5 -23.60 7.26 -12.00
C VAL A 5 -24.41 6.22 -11.20
N ARG A 6 -25.74 6.30 -11.26
CA ARG A 6 -26.61 5.32 -10.56
C ARG A 6 -26.42 3.89 -11.11
N ILE A 7 -26.29 3.74 -12.43
CA ILE A 7 -26.02 2.43 -13.05
C ILE A 7 -24.65 1.91 -12.62
N CYS A 8 -23.60 2.73 -12.64
CA CYS A 8 -22.27 2.33 -12.18
C CYS A 8 -22.26 1.87 -10.71
N LEU A 9 -22.92 2.62 -9.83
CA LEU A 9 -23.03 2.25 -8.41
C LEU A 9 -23.82 0.95 -8.21
N LEU A 10 -24.93 0.78 -8.95
CA LEU A 10 -25.71 -0.45 -8.90
C LEU A 10 -24.91 -1.65 -9.38
N THR A 11 -24.20 -1.51 -10.51
CA THR A 11 -23.35 -2.57 -11.06
C THR A 11 -22.23 -2.94 -10.10
N ALA A 12 -21.58 -1.97 -9.48
CA ALA A 12 -20.57 -2.21 -8.45
C ALA A 12 -21.17 -2.95 -7.23
N GLY A 13 -22.35 -2.55 -6.77
CA GLY A 13 -23.04 -3.22 -5.67
C GLY A 13 -23.40 -4.68 -5.97
N ILE A 14 -23.92 -4.96 -7.18
CA ILE A 14 -24.25 -6.32 -7.64
C ILE A 14 -22.97 -7.16 -7.76
N TRP A 15 -21.89 -6.59 -8.30
CA TRP A 15 -20.59 -7.26 -8.41
C TRP A 15 -20.06 -7.67 -7.02
N TRP A 16 -20.01 -6.72 -6.09
CA TRP A 16 -19.57 -6.98 -4.71
C TRP A 16 -20.44 -8.00 -4.01
N GLY A 17 -21.78 -7.88 -4.12
CA GLY A 17 -22.73 -8.83 -3.54
C GLY A 17 -22.57 -10.24 -4.09
N GLY A 18 -22.40 -10.38 -5.40
CA GLY A 18 -22.17 -11.66 -6.06
C GLY A 18 -20.90 -12.37 -5.55
N PHE A 19 -19.77 -11.65 -5.50
CA PHE A 19 -18.53 -12.21 -4.94
C PHE A 19 -18.60 -12.49 -3.44
N ALA A 20 -19.30 -11.66 -2.66
CA ALA A 20 -19.54 -11.93 -1.24
C ALA A 20 -20.29 -13.24 -1.03
N LEU A 21 -21.33 -13.52 -1.83
CA LEU A 21 -22.08 -14.80 -1.75
C LEU A 21 -21.18 -16.01 -2.05
N ILE A 22 -20.29 -15.91 -3.05
CA ILE A 22 -19.31 -16.97 -3.33
C ILE A 22 -18.38 -17.18 -2.12
N THR A 23 -17.89 -16.09 -1.55
CA THR A 23 -17.02 -16.12 -0.38
C THR A 23 -17.71 -16.78 0.82
N PHE A 24 -18.92 -16.36 1.15
CA PHE A 24 -19.69 -16.96 2.26
C PHE A 24 -20.04 -18.44 2.05
N SER A 25 -20.27 -18.86 0.80
CA SER A 25 -20.58 -20.27 0.50
C SER A 25 -19.35 -21.17 0.51
N ARG A 26 -18.14 -20.63 0.26
CA ARG A 26 -16.90 -21.43 0.15
C ARG A 26 -15.99 -21.36 1.37
N LEU A 27 -16.07 -20.29 2.17
CA LEU A 27 -15.27 -20.14 3.38
C LEU A 27 -15.77 -21.09 4.47
N LYS A 28 -14.92 -22.03 4.85
CA LYS A 28 -15.14 -22.88 6.03
C LYS A 28 -14.65 -22.12 7.27
N THR A 29 -15.51 -22.07 8.30
CA THR A 29 -15.14 -21.51 9.60
C THR A 29 -14.02 -22.38 10.20
N ARG A 30 -12.84 -21.83 10.38
CA ARG A 30 -11.76 -22.48 11.13
C ARG A 30 -11.97 -22.21 12.61
N ARG A 31 -11.54 -23.15 13.46
CA ARG A 31 -11.58 -22.92 14.91
C ARG A 31 -10.68 -21.72 15.23
N PRO A 32 -11.14 -20.77 16.05
CA PRO A 32 -10.31 -19.66 16.46
C PRO A 32 -9.10 -20.19 17.25
N ALA A 33 -7.91 -19.71 16.96
CA ALA A 33 -6.68 -20.06 17.68
C ALA A 33 -6.74 -19.64 19.17
N ARG A 34 -7.55 -18.64 19.49
CA ARG A 34 -7.88 -18.21 20.87
C ARG A 34 -9.38 -18.05 21.03
N VAL A 35 -9.92 -18.58 22.12
CA VAL A 35 -11.31 -18.38 22.51
C VAL A 35 -11.41 -17.05 23.23
N ALA A 36 -12.32 -16.17 22.78
CA ALA A 36 -12.59 -14.92 23.48
C ALA A 36 -13.13 -15.23 24.91
N PRO A 37 -12.68 -14.53 25.95
CA PRO A 37 -13.19 -14.75 27.30
C PRO A 37 -14.70 -14.44 27.36
N GLU A 38 -15.49 -15.39 27.86
CA GLU A 38 -16.95 -15.36 27.82
C GLU A 38 -17.63 -14.16 28.51
N ASN A 39 -16.89 -13.36 29.30
CA ASN A 39 -17.44 -12.27 30.12
C ASN A 39 -16.79 -10.90 29.92
N LYS A 40 -16.00 -10.68 28.86
CA LYS A 40 -15.42 -9.36 28.59
C LYS A 40 -16.14 -8.66 27.45
N ASN A 41 -16.37 -7.35 27.63
CA ASN A 41 -16.86 -6.49 26.55
C ASN A 41 -15.93 -6.63 25.34
N LEU A 42 -16.46 -6.98 24.16
CA LEU A 42 -15.71 -7.25 22.94
C LEU A 42 -14.72 -6.11 22.57
N VAL A 43 -15.10 -4.87 22.84
CA VAL A 43 -14.24 -3.69 22.61
C VAL A 43 -13.02 -3.71 23.53
N VAL A 44 -13.22 -4.01 24.81
CA VAL A 44 -12.11 -4.09 25.80
C VAL A 44 -11.19 -5.26 25.50
N ALA A 45 -11.75 -6.39 25.08
CA ALA A 45 -10.97 -7.55 24.65
C ALA A 45 -10.14 -7.23 23.40
N GLY A 46 -10.72 -6.56 22.39
CA GLY A 46 -10.04 -6.13 21.18
C GLY A 46 -8.90 -5.14 21.43
N ILE A 47 -9.12 -4.14 22.29
CA ILE A 47 -8.06 -3.18 22.68
C ILE A 47 -6.95 -3.91 23.45
N GLY A 48 -7.30 -4.83 24.34
CA GLY A 48 -6.32 -5.65 25.06
C GLY A 48 -5.45 -6.47 24.12
N GLU A 49 -6.05 -7.09 23.10
CA GLU A 49 -5.33 -7.87 22.09
C GLU A 49 -4.43 -6.99 21.22
N LEU A 50 -4.88 -5.80 20.85
CA LEU A 50 -4.02 -4.82 20.13
C LEU A 50 -2.79 -4.45 20.96
N VAL A 51 -2.95 -4.11 22.23
CA VAL A 51 -1.82 -3.76 23.12
C VAL A 51 -0.86 -4.92 23.29
N GLU A 52 -1.36 -6.15 23.44
CA GLU A 52 -0.55 -7.36 23.52
C GLU A 52 0.23 -7.58 22.23
N THR A 53 -0.43 -7.44 21.07
CA THR A 53 0.20 -7.60 19.76
C THR A 53 1.27 -6.54 19.50
N PHE A 54 1.04 -5.28 19.93
CA PHE A 54 2.08 -4.25 19.89
C PHE A 54 3.31 -4.64 20.74
N ARG A 55 3.11 -5.18 21.96
CA ARG A 55 4.22 -5.65 22.80
C ARG A 55 4.99 -6.80 22.15
N GLU A 56 4.29 -7.73 21.51
CA GLU A 56 4.92 -8.81 20.74
C GLU A 56 5.71 -8.27 19.56
N LEU A 57 5.13 -7.32 18.80
CA LEU A 57 5.80 -6.68 17.66
C LEU A 57 7.13 -6.00 18.07
N PHE A 58 7.19 -5.37 19.25
CA PHE A 58 8.43 -4.79 19.78
C PHE A 58 9.52 -5.83 20.07
N LYS A 59 9.14 -7.09 20.31
CA LYS A 59 10.12 -8.19 20.47
C LYS A 59 10.66 -8.67 19.12
N LEU A 60 9.86 -8.55 18.04
CA LEU A 60 10.20 -8.92 16.68
C LEU A 60 10.85 -7.72 15.95
N LYS A 61 12.10 -7.41 16.33
CA LYS A 61 12.79 -6.19 15.88
C LYS A 61 12.81 -6.00 14.37
N HIS A 62 13.06 -7.05 13.61
CA HIS A 62 13.14 -6.97 12.16
C HIS A 62 11.77 -6.80 11.49
N THR A 63 10.72 -7.41 12.05
CA THR A 63 9.33 -7.20 11.61
C THR A 63 8.88 -5.76 11.90
N LEU A 64 9.23 -5.22 13.07
CA LEU A 64 8.98 -3.82 13.40
C LEU A 64 9.69 -2.86 12.43
N HIS A 65 10.98 -3.09 12.14
CA HIS A 65 11.71 -2.26 11.16
C HIS A 65 11.06 -2.31 9.77
N PHE A 66 10.62 -3.50 9.34
CA PHE A 66 9.87 -3.63 8.09
C PHE A 66 8.58 -2.82 8.12
N LEU A 67 7.81 -2.89 9.20
CA LEU A 67 6.55 -2.16 9.33
C LEU A 67 6.75 -0.64 9.32
N ILE A 68 7.81 -0.13 9.97
CA ILE A 68 8.19 1.29 9.92
C ILE A 68 8.59 1.70 8.49
N ALA A 69 9.39 0.89 7.80
CA ALA A 69 9.72 1.14 6.40
C ALA A 69 8.47 1.19 5.52
N TYR A 70 7.57 0.19 5.69
CA TYR A 70 6.31 0.09 4.98
C TYR A 70 5.44 1.33 5.21
N LEU A 71 5.28 1.74 6.45
CA LEU A 71 4.51 2.92 6.84
C LEU A 71 5.00 4.16 6.08
N LEU A 72 6.31 4.40 6.04
CA LEU A 72 6.88 5.55 5.35
C LEU A 72 6.65 5.48 3.84
N TYR A 73 7.10 4.42 3.17
CA TYR A 73 6.99 4.41 1.72
C TYR A 73 5.55 4.27 1.24
N ASN A 74 4.67 3.59 2.00
CA ASN A 74 3.26 3.49 1.64
C ASN A 74 2.55 4.84 1.74
N ASP A 75 2.85 5.67 2.77
CA ASP A 75 2.32 7.03 2.87
C ASP A 75 2.74 7.88 1.65
N GLY A 76 3.99 7.77 1.22
CA GLY A 76 4.46 8.37 -0.04
C GLY A 76 3.68 7.88 -1.26
N ILE A 77 3.49 6.56 -1.39
CA ILE A 77 2.73 5.94 -2.50
C ILE A 77 1.29 6.45 -2.52
N GLN A 78 0.58 6.38 -1.39
CA GLN A 78 -0.81 6.81 -1.30
C GLN A 78 -0.96 8.31 -1.60
N THR A 79 0.01 9.12 -1.17
CA THR A 79 0.01 10.57 -1.45
C THR A 79 0.24 10.83 -2.94
N VAL A 80 1.17 10.16 -3.61
CA VAL A 80 1.34 10.28 -5.07
C VAL A 80 0.05 9.93 -5.79
N ILE A 81 -0.62 8.82 -5.41
CA ILE A 81 -1.87 8.39 -6.05
C ILE A 81 -2.97 9.43 -5.87
N THR A 82 -3.22 9.86 -4.64
CA THR A 82 -4.30 10.82 -4.34
C THR A 82 -4.04 12.20 -4.90
N SER A 83 -2.77 12.63 -4.94
CA SER A 83 -2.38 13.95 -5.44
C SER A 83 -2.16 14.00 -6.95
N SER A 84 -2.01 12.85 -7.66
CA SER A 84 -1.68 12.86 -9.10
C SER A 84 -2.75 13.52 -9.95
N ALA A 85 -4.03 13.35 -9.65
CA ALA A 85 -5.11 13.99 -10.40
C ALA A 85 -5.05 15.53 -10.26
N ILE A 86 -4.82 16.03 -9.03
CA ILE A 86 -4.66 17.47 -8.74
C ILE A 86 -3.41 17.97 -9.45
N PHE A 87 -2.29 17.25 -9.36
CA PHE A 87 -1.03 17.62 -9.97
C PHE A 87 -1.14 17.73 -11.50
N ILE A 88 -1.72 16.72 -12.18
CA ILE A 88 -1.95 16.75 -13.63
C ILE A 88 -2.88 17.90 -14.01
N SER A 89 -3.98 18.10 -13.26
CA SER A 89 -4.92 19.20 -13.51
C SER A 89 -4.24 20.57 -13.40
N GLN A 90 -3.47 20.79 -12.36
CA GLN A 90 -2.82 22.09 -12.12
C GLN A 90 -1.69 22.36 -13.12
N GLU A 91 -0.81 21.40 -13.38
CA GLU A 91 0.37 21.60 -14.24
C GLU A 91 0.05 21.62 -15.73
N LEU A 92 -0.89 20.78 -16.20
CA LEU A 92 -1.17 20.67 -17.65
C LEU A 92 -2.32 21.53 -18.13
N PHE A 93 -3.20 22.00 -17.23
CA PHE A 93 -4.38 22.80 -17.59
C PHE A 93 -4.37 24.16 -16.92
N VAL A 94 -4.53 24.23 -15.60
CA VAL A 94 -4.72 25.49 -14.87
C VAL A 94 -3.53 26.43 -15.04
N ALA A 95 -2.31 25.93 -14.93
CA ALA A 95 -1.09 26.74 -15.13
C ALA A 95 -0.96 27.31 -16.56
N LYS A 96 -1.67 26.70 -17.53
CA LYS A 96 -1.73 27.17 -18.93
C LYS A 96 -2.99 27.99 -19.22
N GLY A 97 -3.80 28.31 -18.21
CA GLY A 97 -5.05 29.05 -18.38
C GLY A 97 -6.18 28.25 -19.04
N LEU A 98 -6.09 26.91 -19.02
CA LEU A 98 -7.08 26.01 -19.62
C LEU A 98 -7.99 25.42 -18.52
N GLU A 99 -9.23 25.07 -18.89
CA GLU A 99 -10.11 24.29 -18.05
C GLU A 99 -9.64 22.82 -18.00
N THR A 100 -9.76 22.20 -16.82
CA THR A 100 -9.37 20.79 -16.65
C THR A 100 -10.29 19.85 -17.44
N ASP A 101 -9.75 19.09 -18.35
CA ASP A 101 -10.49 18.02 -19.02
C ASP A 101 -10.56 16.77 -18.13
N GLN A 102 -11.74 16.52 -17.58
CA GLN A 102 -12.02 15.37 -16.74
C GLN A 102 -11.74 14.03 -17.45
N SER A 103 -11.90 13.97 -18.78
CA SER A 103 -11.66 12.77 -19.58
C SER A 103 -10.21 12.34 -19.50
N VAL A 104 -9.27 13.31 -19.47
CA VAL A 104 -7.82 13.05 -19.35
C VAL A 104 -7.51 12.36 -18.02
N LEU A 105 -8.10 12.83 -16.93
CA LEU A 105 -7.89 12.24 -15.61
C LEU A 105 -8.46 10.82 -15.52
N ILE A 106 -9.63 10.59 -16.11
CA ILE A 106 -10.26 9.26 -16.15
C ILE A 106 -9.41 8.30 -17.00
N ILE A 107 -8.92 8.73 -18.16
CA ILE A 107 -8.07 7.91 -19.03
C ILE A 107 -6.76 7.57 -18.32
N ALA A 108 -6.11 8.55 -17.67
CA ALA A 108 -4.90 8.34 -16.91
C ALA A 108 -5.10 7.30 -15.78
N PHE A 109 -6.21 7.38 -15.06
CA PHE A 109 -6.59 6.40 -14.05
C PHE A 109 -6.82 5.00 -14.62
N LEU A 110 -7.55 4.88 -15.75
CA LEU A 110 -7.80 3.59 -16.43
C LEU A 110 -6.50 2.95 -16.92
N ILE A 111 -5.58 3.75 -17.48
CA ILE A 111 -4.24 3.28 -17.89
C ILE A 111 -3.51 2.69 -16.67
N ALA A 112 -3.48 3.41 -15.53
CA ALA A 112 -2.83 2.94 -14.32
C ALA A 112 -3.43 1.62 -13.82
N GLN A 113 -4.75 1.44 -13.86
CA GLN A 113 -5.42 0.22 -13.44
C GLN A 113 -5.07 -0.99 -14.34
N ILE A 114 -5.14 -0.80 -15.66
CA ILE A 114 -4.85 -1.88 -16.62
C ILE A 114 -3.38 -2.29 -16.54
N VAL A 115 -2.46 -1.31 -16.54
CA VAL A 115 -1.03 -1.57 -16.47
C VAL A 115 -0.64 -2.13 -15.09
N GLY A 116 -1.39 -1.81 -14.03
CA GLY A 116 -1.20 -2.36 -12.69
C GLY A 116 -1.36 -3.89 -12.63
N ILE A 117 -2.24 -4.47 -13.44
CA ILE A 117 -2.38 -5.93 -13.56
C ILE A 117 -1.08 -6.55 -14.10
N ILE A 118 -0.53 -5.96 -15.16
CA ILE A 118 0.74 -6.40 -15.76
C ILE A 118 1.88 -6.23 -14.76
N GLY A 119 1.89 -5.09 -14.05
CA GLY A 119 2.88 -4.78 -13.04
C GLY A 119 2.90 -5.78 -11.89
N SER A 120 1.74 -6.20 -11.37
CA SER A 120 1.68 -7.19 -10.30
C SER A 120 2.31 -8.53 -10.69
N ILE A 121 2.04 -9.02 -11.90
CA ILE A 121 2.62 -10.25 -12.45
C ILE A 121 4.14 -10.10 -12.67
N ALA A 122 4.57 -8.95 -13.22
CA ALA A 122 5.98 -8.68 -13.47
C ALA A 122 6.78 -8.63 -12.16
N PHE A 123 6.28 -7.93 -11.14
CA PHE A 123 6.95 -7.83 -9.84
C PHE A 123 6.95 -9.16 -9.07
N GLU A 124 5.92 -10.00 -9.19
CA GLU A 124 5.94 -11.36 -8.67
C GLU A 124 7.09 -12.15 -9.29
N ARG A 125 7.27 -12.04 -10.63
CA ARG A 125 8.37 -12.72 -11.31
C ARG A 125 9.73 -12.18 -10.88
N ILE A 126 9.89 -10.86 -10.72
CA ILE A 126 11.12 -10.27 -10.19
C ILE A 126 11.41 -10.81 -8.78
N ALA A 127 10.39 -10.87 -7.91
CA ALA A 127 10.53 -11.38 -6.56
C ALA A 127 10.92 -12.87 -6.53
N TYR A 128 10.41 -13.68 -7.46
CA TYR A 128 10.76 -15.08 -7.60
C TYR A 128 12.25 -15.28 -7.93
N PHE A 129 12.81 -14.50 -8.85
CA PHE A 129 14.21 -14.61 -9.25
C PHE A 129 15.18 -13.94 -8.28
N THR A 130 14.73 -13.01 -7.45
CA THR A 130 15.58 -12.25 -6.54
C THR A 130 15.18 -12.46 -5.08
N SER A 131 14.30 -11.64 -4.59
CA SER A 131 13.59 -11.75 -3.31
C SER A 131 12.49 -10.68 -3.25
N SER A 132 11.46 -10.90 -2.43
CA SER A 132 10.41 -9.89 -2.21
C SER A 132 11.00 -8.57 -1.72
N LYS A 133 11.99 -8.60 -0.83
CA LYS A 133 12.71 -7.40 -0.37
C LYS A 133 13.37 -6.63 -1.51
N THR A 134 14.11 -7.32 -2.39
CA THR A 134 14.79 -6.71 -3.53
C THR A 134 13.78 -6.11 -4.51
N ALA A 135 12.71 -6.84 -4.81
CA ALA A 135 11.66 -6.35 -5.70
C ALA A 135 10.96 -5.09 -5.14
N ILE A 136 10.70 -5.02 -3.82
CA ILE A 136 10.18 -3.80 -3.19
C ILE A 136 11.18 -2.65 -3.30
N ILE A 137 12.48 -2.88 -3.07
CA ILE A 137 13.51 -1.83 -3.24
C ILE A 137 13.53 -1.32 -4.68
N ILE A 138 13.47 -2.20 -5.69
CA ILE A 138 13.38 -1.81 -7.10
C ILE A 138 12.13 -0.94 -7.33
N SER A 139 10.99 -1.32 -6.77
CA SER A 139 9.78 -0.51 -6.90
C SER A 139 9.94 0.89 -6.28
N LEU A 140 10.61 1.02 -5.13
CA LEU A 140 10.86 2.31 -4.48
C LEU A 140 11.83 3.20 -5.28
N VAL A 141 12.79 2.62 -5.97
CA VAL A 141 13.65 3.35 -6.92
C VAL A 141 12.81 3.90 -8.08
N ILE A 142 11.89 3.09 -8.62
CA ILE A 142 11.01 3.56 -9.70
C ILE A 142 10.05 4.63 -9.18
N TRP A 143 9.47 4.50 -7.96
CA TRP A 143 8.67 5.53 -7.32
C TRP A 143 9.44 6.85 -7.16
N SER A 144 10.71 6.79 -6.74
CA SER A 144 11.58 7.96 -6.66
C SER A 144 11.81 8.60 -8.03
N ALA A 145 12.01 7.79 -9.07
CA ALA A 145 12.16 8.28 -10.44
C ALA A 145 10.87 8.93 -10.98
N ILE A 146 9.69 8.41 -10.63
CA ILE A 146 8.39 8.99 -11.00
C ILE A 146 8.25 10.42 -10.46
N VAL A 147 8.55 10.65 -9.17
CA VAL A 147 8.39 11.99 -8.58
C VAL A 147 9.44 12.97 -9.11
N ILE A 148 10.66 12.50 -9.42
CA ILE A 148 11.68 13.31 -10.09
C ILE A 148 11.22 13.68 -11.50
N TYR A 149 10.70 12.72 -12.25
CA TYR A 149 10.16 12.96 -13.59
C TYR A 149 8.98 13.93 -13.57
N ALA A 150 8.05 13.76 -12.65
CA ALA A 150 6.92 14.67 -12.47
C ALA A 150 7.37 16.10 -12.18
N TYR A 151 8.40 16.27 -11.34
CA TYR A 151 8.95 17.57 -11.00
C TYR A 151 9.58 18.28 -12.20
N GLY A 152 10.43 17.58 -12.96
CA GLY A 152 11.32 18.21 -13.95
C GLY A 152 10.84 18.15 -15.39
N PHE A 153 9.99 17.17 -15.75
CA PHE A 153 9.77 16.83 -17.16
C PHE A 153 8.31 16.76 -17.59
N LEU A 154 7.34 16.84 -16.68
CA LEU A 154 5.94 16.72 -17.06
C LEU A 154 5.43 18.02 -17.72
N GLU A 155 5.18 17.96 -19.03
CA GLU A 155 4.72 19.11 -19.84
C GLU A 155 3.57 18.78 -20.78
N THR A 156 3.39 17.49 -21.15
CA THR A 156 2.43 17.05 -22.15
C THR A 156 1.48 15.98 -21.63
N LEU A 157 0.30 15.86 -22.27
CA LEU A 157 -0.68 14.81 -21.94
C LEU A 157 -0.11 13.40 -22.17
N THR A 158 0.68 13.23 -23.24
CA THR A 158 1.30 11.93 -23.52
C THR A 158 2.24 11.50 -22.39
N GLN A 159 3.03 12.44 -21.86
CA GLN A 159 3.89 12.18 -20.70
C GLN A 159 3.08 11.84 -19.44
N ALA A 160 1.94 12.50 -19.22
CA ALA A 160 1.05 12.18 -18.12
C ALA A 160 0.49 10.75 -18.23
N TYR A 161 0.09 10.31 -19.41
CA TYR A 161 -0.40 8.94 -19.64
C TYR A 161 0.70 7.89 -19.45
N ILE A 162 1.91 8.15 -19.96
CA ILE A 162 3.06 7.26 -19.74
C ILE A 162 3.38 7.18 -18.23
N MET A 163 3.44 8.31 -17.55
CA MET A 163 3.67 8.37 -16.11
C MET A 163 2.60 7.59 -15.33
N SER A 164 1.33 7.74 -15.69
CA SER A 164 0.21 6.98 -15.08
C SER A 164 0.36 5.48 -15.31
N GLY A 165 0.83 5.06 -16.48
CA GLY A 165 1.16 3.66 -16.75
C GLY A 165 2.28 3.14 -15.85
N VAL A 166 3.38 3.91 -15.70
CA VAL A 166 4.49 3.53 -14.80
C VAL A 166 4.03 3.49 -13.35
N ILE A 167 3.21 4.45 -12.90
CA ILE A 167 2.59 4.45 -11.56
C ILE A 167 1.80 3.14 -11.36
N GLY A 168 0.91 2.81 -12.29
CA GLY A 168 0.13 1.57 -12.22
C GLY A 168 1.03 0.33 -12.14
N PHE A 169 2.05 0.26 -13.00
CA PHE A 169 2.99 -0.86 -13.05
C PHE A 169 3.66 -1.14 -11.69
N VAL A 170 4.17 -0.10 -11.03
CA VAL A 170 4.83 -0.27 -9.73
C VAL A 170 3.85 -0.45 -8.57
N LEU A 171 2.66 0.15 -8.66
CA LEU A 171 1.64 0.10 -7.61
C LEU A 171 1.20 -1.34 -7.32
N GLY A 172 0.81 -2.08 -8.37
CA GLY A 172 0.35 -3.46 -8.23
C GLY A 172 1.39 -4.36 -7.57
N GLY A 173 2.66 -4.22 -7.97
CA GLY A 173 3.76 -5.00 -7.41
C GLY A 173 4.13 -4.64 -5.98
N SER A 174 4.30 -3.34 -5.69
CA SER A 174 4.78 -2.89 -4.38
C SER A 174 3.82 -3.25 -3.24
N GLN A 175 2.52 -3.09 -3.43
CA GLN A 175 1.51 -3.41 -2.41
C GLN A 175 1.38 -4.92 -2.19
N ALA A 176 1.26 -5.71 -3.26
CA ALA A 176 1.12 -7.16 -3.16
C ALA A 176 2.34 -7.80 -2.50
N LEU A 177 3.55 -7.40 -2.91
CA LEU A 177 4.79 -7.93 -2.33
C LEU A 177 5.00 -7.52 -0.88
N SER A 178 4.64 -6.29 -0.50
CA SER A 178 4.75 -5.83 0.90
C SER A 178 3.86 -6.64 1.82
N ARG A 179 2.60 -6.88 1.42
CA ARG A 179 1.65 -7.70 2.18
C ARG A 179 2.10 -9.16 2.25
N SER A 180 2.58 -9.74 1.14
CA SER A 180 3.12 -11.10 1.08
C SER A 180 4.38 -11.26 1.93
N LEU A 181 5.30 -10.28 1.93
CA LEU A 181 6.49 -10.34 2.77
C LEU A 181 6.14 -10.22 4.25
N PHE A 182 5.23 -9.31 4.61
CA PHE A 182 4.76 -9.17 5.99
C PHE A 182 4.13 -10.44 6.53
N SER A 183 3.29 -11.13 5.74
CA SER A 183 2.65 -12.38 6.16
C SER A 183 3.65 -13.49 6.53
N GLN A 184 4.86 -13.47 5.95
CA GLN A 184 5.93 -14.42 6.28
C GLN A 184 6.72 -14.04 7.54
N MET A 185 6.59 -12.81 8.01
CA MET A 185 7.35 -12.23 9.13
C MET A 185 6.54 -12.17 10.43
N ILE A 186 5.36 -12.73 10.45
CA ILE A 186 4.47 -12.77 11.63
C ILE A 186 4.30 -14.20 12.13
N PRO A 187 4.12 -14.39 13.46
CA PRO A 187 3.91 -15.72 14.03
C PRO A 187 2.62 -16.37 13.52
N ALA A 188 2.67 -17.67 13.20
CA ALA A 188 1.51 -18.44 12.83
C ALA A 188 0.45 -18.43 13.96
N GLY A 189 -0.83 -18.39 13.58
CA GLY A 189 -1.95 -18.28 14.53
C GLY A 189 -2.22 -16.87 15.07
N ARG A 190 -1.39 -15.87 14.70
CA ARG A 190 -1.55 -14.46 15.10
C ARG A 190 -1.83 -13.54 13.90
N GLU A 191 -2.13 -14.09 12.74
CA GLU A 191 -2.26 -13.35 11.49
C GLU A 191 -3.26 -12.21 11.59
N SER A 192 -4.45 -12.48 12.16
CA SER A 192 -5.51 -11.47 12.27
C SER A 192 -5.10 -10.26 13.11
N ALA A 193 -4.40 -10.49 14.21
CA ALA A 193 -3.96 -9.44 15.12
C ALA A 193 -2.84 -8.59 14.49
N PHE A 194 -1.84 -9.23 13.87
CA PHE A 194 -0.74 -8.52 13.21
C PHE A 194 -1.20 -7.79 11.94
N PHE A 195 -2.10 -8.39 11.14
CA PHE A 195 -2.70 -7.69 10.00
C PHE A 195 -3.59 -6.53 10.45
N GLY A 196 -4.21 -6.61 11.63
CA GLY A 196 -4.88 -5.46 12.24
C GLY A 196 -3.93 -4.27 12.46
N ILE A 197 -2.73 -4.50 12.99
CA ILE A 197 -1.69 -3.46 13.12
C ILE A 197 -1.21 -2.98 11.76
N TYR A 198 -1.03 -3.88 10.78
CA TYR A 198 -0.65 -3.52 9.43
C TYR A 198 -1.66 -2.58 8.78
N GLU A 199 -2.96 -2.87 8.88
CA GLU A 199 -4.03 -2.02 8.34
C GLU A 199 -4.13 -0.67 9.08
N ILE A 200 -3.93 -0.66 10.41
CA ILE A 200 -3.84 0.59 11.17
C ILE A 200 -2.64 1.42 10.70
N SER A 201 -1.50 0.78 10.45
CA SER A 201 -0.31 1.46 9.93
C SER A 201 -0.53 1.97 8.50
N GLU A 202 -1.22 1.19 7.66
CA GLU A 202 -1.52 1.58 6.29
C GLU A 202 -2.46 2.79 6.21
N ARG A 203 -3.53 2.79 7.01
CA ARG A 203 -4.57 3.83 6.97
C ARG A 203 -4.36 4.95 7.98
N GLY A 204 -3.73 4.64 9.11
CA GLY A 204 -3.56 5.59 10.21
C GLY A 204 -2.51 6.67 9.96
N THR A 205 -1.56 6.44 9.07
CA THR A 205 -0.48 7.39 8.75
C THR A 205 -0.62 8.05 7.39
N SER A 206 -1.57 7.61 6.57
CA SER A 206 -1.82 8.16 5.22
C SER A 206 -2.24 9.64 5.18
N TRP A 207 -2.02 10.38 6.25
CA TRP A 207 -2.25 11.82 6.36
C TRP A 207 -0.94 12.63 6.38
N ILE A 208 0.21 12.01 6.70
CA ILE A 208 1.49 12.72 6.83
C ILE A 208 1.95 13.21 5.45
N GLY A 209 1.93 12.33 4.45
CA GLY A 209 2.29 12.67 3.08
C GLY A 209 1.43 13.79 2.47
N PRO A 210 0.08 13.72 2.52
CA PRO A 210 -0.79 14.83 2.10
C PRO A 210 -0.51 16.15 2.81
N ILE A 211 -0.18 16.14 4.11
CA ILE A 211 0.22 17.36 4.83
C ILE A 211 1.53 17.91 4.27
N VAL A 212 2.56 17.06 4.11
CA VAL A 212 3.85 17.49 3.53
C VAL A 212 3.64 18.05 2.13
N PHE A 213 2.87 17.37 1.28
CA PHE A 213 2.53 17.82 -0.07
C PHE A 213 1.83 19.19 -0.02
N GLY A 214 0.78 19.34 0.79
CA GLY A 214 0.02 20.58 0.92
C GLY A 214 0.85 21.74 1.46
N LEU A 215 1.66 21.51 2.50
CA LEU A 215 2.55 22.53 3.06
C LEU A 215 3.59 23.01 2.05
N VAL A 216 4.25 22.08 1.35
CA VAL A 216 5.24 22.46 0.33
C VAL A 216 4.57 23.21 -0.82
N ALA A 217 3.38 22.78 -1.27
CA ALA A 217 2.63 23.48 -2.30
C ALA A 217 2.26 24.91 -1.89
N GLN A 218 1.84 25.11 -0.63
CA GLN A 218 1.54 26.45 -0.09
C GLN A 218 2.78 27.34 0.05
N LEU A 219 3.88 26.80 0.57
CA LEU A 219 5.10 27.58 0.79
C LEU A 219 5.80 27.97 -0.50
N THR A 220 5.71 27.13 -1.54
CA THR A 220 6.37 27.35 -2.83
C THR A 220 5.45 27.92 -3.90
N ASN A 221 4.14 28.01 -3.64
CA ASN A 221 3.10 28.34 -4.61
C ASN A 221 3.20 27.49 -5.90
N SER A 222 3.66 26.25 -5.78
CA SER A 222 3.85 25.33 -6.90
C SER A 222 3.63 23.87 -6.48
N TYR A 223 3.01 23.10 -7.34
CA TYR A 223 2.79 21.67 -7.10
C TYR A 223 4.01 20.82 -7.47
N ARG A 224 4.93 21.32 -8.29
CA ARG A 224 6.16 20.59 -8.68
C ARG A 224 7.08 20.30 -7.49
N PRO A 225 7.49 21.28 -6.66
CA PRO A 225 8.25 20.98 -5.45
C PRO A 225 7.49 20.09 -4.46
N ALA A 226 6.15 20.22 -4.41
CA ALA A 226 5.33 19.43 -3.51
C ALA A 226 5.37 17.94 -3.85
N ILE A 227 5.26 17.57 -5.15
CA ILE A 227 5.37 16.18 -5.56
C ILE A 227 6.79 15.63 -5.35
N LEU A 228 7.83 16.45 -5.57
CA LEU A 228 9.21 16.07 -5.33
C LEU A 228 9.50 15.83 -3.85
N ALA A 229 8.88 16.59 -2.94
CA ALA A 229 9.08 16.40 -1.51
C ALA A 229 8.72 14.99 -1.01
N LEU A 230 7.83 14.30 -1.73
CA LEU A 230 7.45 12.92 -1.41
C LEU A 230 8.60 11.91 -1.59
N ILE A 231 9.68 12.29 -2.28
CA ILE A 231 10.86 11.44 -2.44
C ILE A 231 11.48 11.06 -1.09
N VAL A 232 11.33 11.91 -0.07
CA VAL A 232 11.84 11.66 1.28
C VAL A 232 11.25 10.38 1.88
N PHE A 233 9.96 10.13 1.64
CA PHE A 233 9.27 8.94 2.10
C PHE A 233 9.81 7.66 1.43
N PHE A 234 10.09 7.72 0.13
CA PHE A 234 10.63 6.58 -0.62
C PHE A 234 12.08 6.29 -0.20
N ILE A 235 12.91 7.33 -0.08
CA ILE A 235 14.32 7.16 0.32
C ILE A 235 14.39 6.68 1.77
N ALA A 236 13.66 7.27 2.70
CA ALA A 236 13.66 6.85 4.10
C ALA A 236 13.17 5.41 4.25
N GLY A 237 12.03 5.06 3.61
CA GLY A 237 11.52 3.69 3.61
C GLY A 237 12.50 2.69 2.98
N MET A 238 13.14 3.06 1.88
CA MET A 238 14.14 2.23 1.20
C MET A 238 15.38 1.99 2.09
N ILE A 239 15.89 3.02 2.76
CA ILE A 239 17.05 2.90 3.67
C ILE A 239 16.71 1.95 4.82
N ILE A 240 15.58 2.14 5.50
CA ILE A 240 15.17 1.26 6.60
C ILE A 240 14.99 -0.17 6.11
N LEU A 241 14.32 -0.36 4.97
CA LEU A 241 14.12 -1.68 4.38
C LEU A 241 15.45 -2.33 4.00
N PHE A 242 16.41 -1.56 3.48
CA PHE A 242 17.73 -2.07 3.11
C PHE A 242 18.47 -2.68 4.32
N PHE A 243 18.40 -2.04 5.47
CA PHE A 243 19.02 -2.54 6.71
C PHE A 243 18.17 -3.61 7.44
N THR A 244 16.93 -3.84 7.04
CA THR A 244 16.07 -4.85 7.64
C THR A 244 16.47 -6.25 7.18
N ASN A 245 16.77 -7.15 8.13
CA ASN A 245 17.06 -8.55 7.83
C ASN A 245 15.77 -9.39 7.75
N THR A 246 15.18 -9.46 6.57
CA THR A 246 13.90 -10.17 6.34
C THR A 246 14.01 -11.68 6.57
N LYS A 247 15.18 -12.28 6.29
CA LYS A 247 15.41 -13.72 6.54
C LYS A 247 15.40 -14.03 8.03
N GLN A 248 15.98 -13.15 8.84
CA GLN A 248 15.96 -13.30 10.29
C GLN A 248 14.55 -13.08 10.85
N ALA A 249 13.81 -12.07 10.37
CA ALA A 249 12.42 -11.85 10.75
C ALA A 249 11.54 -13.09 10.51
N ILE A 250 11.68 -13.74 9.35
CA ILE A 250 10.95 -14.97 9.03
C ILE A 250 11.34 -16.12 9.99
N ARG A 251 12.60 -16.23 10.37
CA ARG A 251 13.05 -17.25 11.35
C ARG A 251 12.48 -16.96 12.74
N GLU A 252 12.54 -15.71 13.20
CA GLU A 252 12.00 -15.27 14.50
C GLU A 252 10.47 -15.54 14.56
N ALA A 253 9.74 -15.24 13.49
CA ALA A 253 8.31 -15.52 13.40
C ALA A 253 7.99 -17.02 13.56
N ARG A 254 8.75 -17.90 12.91
CA ARG A 254 8.59 -19.35 13.03
C ARG A 254 8.89 -19.90 14.42
N GLN A 255 9.85 -19.30 15.13
CA GLN A 255 10.22 -19.71 16.51
C GLN A 255 9.15 -19.30 17.55
N HIS A 256 8.34 -18.30 17.26
CA HIS A 256 7.25 -17.83 18.11
C HIS A 256 5.89 -18.44 17.74
N ALA A 257 5.86 -19.37 16.77
CA ALA A 257 4.65 -20.12 16.44
C ALA A 257 4.30 -21.12 17.58
N PRO A 258 3.00 -21.34 17.90
CA PRO A 258 2.59 -22.36 18.82
C PRO A 258 3.06 -23.74 18.35
N ALA A 259 3.51 -24.60 19.29
CA ALA A 259 4.11 -25.91 18.99
C ALA A 259 3.20 -26.86 18.19
N GLU A 260 1.88 -26.72 18.29
CA GLU A 260 0.90 -27.52 17.55
C GLU A 260 0.87 -27.26 16.03
N GLU A 261 1.30 -26.07 15.56
CA GLU A 261 1.35 -25.76 14.13
C GLU A 261 2.73 -26.00 13.51
N ALA A 262 3.78 -26.08 14.33
CA ALA A 262 5.13 -26.39 13.85
C ALA A 262 5.22 -27.81 13.28
N ASP A 263 4.48 -28.76 13.85
CA ASP A 263 4.40 -30.16 13.37
C ASP A 263 3.57 -30.34 12.09
N ALA A 264 2.66 -29.43 11.80
CA ALA A 264 1.85 -29.47 10.57
C ALA A 264 2.57 -28.91 9.32
N LEU A 265 3.71 -28.25 9.51
CA LEU A 265 4.52 -27.62 8.46
C LEU A 265 5.86 -28.32 8.22
N SER A 266 6.17 -29.37 8.98
CA SER A 266 7.31 -30.30 8.78
C SER A 266 6.93 -31.46 7.86
#